data_97a59455e50c90f3fe2d0db0e8cc5a09
#
_entry.id   97a59455e50c90f3fe2d0db0e8cc5a09
#
_cell.length_a   1.000
_cell.length_b   1.000
_cell.length_c   1.000
_cell.angle_alpha   90.00
_cell.angle_beta   90.00
_cell.angle_gamma   90.00
#
_symmetry.space_group_name_H-M   'P 1'
#
loop_
_entity.id
_entity.type
_entity.pdbx_description
1 polymer ?
#
loop_
_entity_poly.entity_id
_entity_poly.type
_entity_poly.pdbx_seq_one_letter_code
_entity_poly.pdbx_strand_id
1 'polypeptide(L)'
;MTTASIKLQDALATRFLRYSAISSQSDASATVVPSSQGQWEFAQLLAMELEEAGVENIHLSDTCVLTARIPSTLPDGTKAPTIGFCTHLDTADSGLSPDVHARIIEHTGGDIHLGGDQWIRREEHPEIDAYVGQRILVTDGTSVLGADDKAGVASVMEAVVTLMADPRPHPEVYLSFVPDEEIGLRGVRTMDLVRFPVDWAYTLDCCELGEVVEATFNAAYATVVIEGVAAHPMSAFGVLVNPILVAHDLIGRFDPAQTPECTKDREGYIWVDAIHGDQSATTVDLNIRDHDRARFEERKDEIRHVVEQVRAAHPRARIDVTFEDIYANLEDSKTPDNAIAAQRLLDAMSAVGVEPIHRSMRGGTDGSWLSTQGIFTPNFFTGAHNFHSRCEFLPLPSLERSHQVVMELMRGASC
;
A
#
# COMPACT_ATOMS: atom_id res chain seq x y z
N MET A 1 23.25 -9.06 -20.27
CA MET A 1 22.28 -10.01 -19.69
C MET A 1 22.68 -11.45 -20.00
N THR A 2 22.53 -12.36 -19.05
CA THR A 2 22.73 -13.79 -19.27
C THR A 2 21.46 -14.44 -19.84
N THR A 3 21.57 -15.61 -20.49
CA THR A 3 20.40 -16.35 -20.97
C THR A 3 19.43 -16.70 -19.84
N ALA A 4 19.93 -16.97 -18.63
CA ALA A 4 19.11 -17.23 -17.46
C ALA A 4 18.29 -15.99 -17.03
N SER A 5 18.91 -14.81 -16.99
CA SER A 5 18.24 -13.54 -16.70
C SER A 5 17.13 -13.23 -17.72
N ILE A 6 17.37 -13.44 -19.01
CA ILE A 6 16.35 -13.23 -20.03
C ILE A 6 15.14 -14.15 -19.80
N LYS A 7 15.37 -15.43 -19.54
CA LYS A 7 14.28 -16.38 -19.25
C LYS A 7 13.47 -16.01 -18.01
N LEU A 8 14.12 -15.56 -16.94
CA LEU A 8 13.45 -15.14 -15.73
C LEU A 8 12.61 -13.86 -15.98
N GLN A 9 13.18 -12.86 -16.67
CA GLN A 9 12.42 -11.67 -17.06
C GLN A 9 11.22 -12.02 -17.94
N ASP A 10 11.33 -12.99 -18.85
CA ASP A 10 10.21 -13.44 -19.69
C ASP A 10 9.12 -14.14 -18.85
N ALA A 11 9.49 -14.96 -17.87
CA ALA A 11 8.55 -15.60 -16.95
C ALA A 11 7.82 -14.56 -16.11
N LEU A 12 8.54 -13.65 -15.46
CA LEU A 12 7.97 -12.56 -14.67
C LEU A 12 7.05 -11.66 -15.50
N ALA A 13 7.47 -11.26 -16.69
CA ALA A 13 6.67 -10.45 -17.59
C ALA A 13 5.38 -11.16 -18.03
N THR A 14 5.46 -12.45 -18.36
CA THR A 14 4.30 -13.25 -18.75
C THR A 14 3.30 -13.34 -17.61
N ARG A 15 3.77 -13.57 -16.38
CA ARG A 15 2.95 -13.62 -15.16
C ARG A 15 2.31 -12.25 -14.88
N PHE A 16 3.10 -11.19 -14.90
CA PHE A 16 2.62 -9.82 -14.68
C PHE A 16 1.53 -9.42 -15.70
N LEU A 17 1.76 -9.66 -17.01
CA LEU A 17 0.79 -9.37 -18.06
C LEU A 17 -0.52 -10.13 -17.88
N ARG A 18 -0.46 -11.39 -17.40
CA ARG A 18 -1.65 -12.18 -17.09
C ARG A 18 -2.40 -11.61 -15.89
N TYR A 19 -1.70 -11.15 -14.86
CA TYR A 19 -2.29 -10.57 -13.66
C TYR A 19 -2.88 -9.18 -13.93
N SER A 20 -2.18 -8.33 -14.67
CA SER A 20 -2.66 -6.99 -15.01
C SER A 20 -3.90 -7.01 -15.91
N ALA A 21 -4.12 -8.08 -16.66
CA ALA A 21 -5.32 -8.25 -17.49
C ALA A 21 -6.61 -8.50 -16.68
N ILE A 22 -6.50 -8.81 -15.37
CA ILE A 22 -7.64 -8.91 -14.47
C ILE A 22 -7.92 -7.52 -13.89
N SER A 23 -9.12 -6.99 -14.16
CA SER A 23 -9.55 -5.71 -13.61
C SER A 23 -9.93 -5.87 -12.13
N SER A 24 -8.98 -5.55 -11.23
CA SER A 24 -9.12 -5.69 -9.78
C SER A 24 -9.11 -4.36 -9.03
N GLN A 25 -9.43 -3.27 -9.72
CA GLN A 25 -9.52 -1.94 -9.10
C GLN A 25 -10.47 -1.95 -7.91
N SER A 26 -10.05 -1.36 -6.78
CA SER A 26 -10.88 -1.20 -5.59
C SER A 26 -11.91 -0.07 -5.76
N ASP A 27 -13.04 -0.19 -5.07
CA ASP A 27 -14.12 0.80 -5.05
C ASP A 27 -14.33 1.31 -3.62
N ALA A 28 -13.89 2.54 -3.35
CA ALA A 28 -14.01 3.18 -2.05
C ALA A 28 -15.48 3.37 -1.60
N SER A 29 -16.45 3.38 -2.53
CA SER A 29 -17.87 3.49 -2.23
C SER A 29 -18.52 2.18 -1.78
N ALA A 30 -17.87 1.04 -2.02
CA ALA A 30 -18.37 -0.27 -1.60
C ALA A 30 -18.30 -0.42 -0.08
N THR A 31 -19.30 -1.09 0.48
CA THR A 31 -19.40 -1.35 1.93
C THR A 31 -19.05 -2.80 2.30
N VAL A 32 -18.66 -3.59 1.31
CA VAL A 32 -18.26 -5.00 1.46
C VAL A 32 -16.78 -5.18 1.16
N VAL A 33 -16.19 -6.25 1.65
CA VAL A 33 -14.80 -6.66 1.36
C VAL A 33 -14.85 -8.04 0.69
N PRO A 34 -14.24 -8.21 -0.49
CA PRO A 34 -13.59 -7.18 -1.31
C PRO A 34 -14.59 -6.23 -1.96
N SER A 35 -14.12 -5.04 -2.31
CA SER A 35 -14.93 -4.00 -2.94
C SER A 35 -15.25 -4.26 -4.41
N SER A 36 -14.51 -5.15 -5.07
CA SER A 36 -14.72 -5.47 -6.48
C SER A 36 -14.62 -6.98 -6.78
N GLN A 37 -15.33 -7.43 -7.81
CA GLN A 37 -15.36 -8.83 -8.23
C GLN A 37 -14.01 -9.29 -8.81
N GLY A 38 -13.27 -8.41 -9.46
CA GLY A 38 -11.98 -8.76 -10.06
C GLY A 38 -10.94 -9.20 -9.03
N GLN A 39 -11.03 -8.75 -7.79
CA GLN A 39 -10.17 -9.21 -6.71
C GLN A 39 -10.43 -10.69 -6.38
N TRP A 40 -11.69 -11.15 -6.40
CA TRP A 40 -12.03 -12.56 -6.28
C TRP A 40 -11.47 -13.40 -7.43
N GLU A 41 -11.59 -12.92 -8.66
CA GLU A 41 -11.07 -13.59 -9.84
C GLU A 41 -9.55 -13.74 -9.77
N PHE A 42 -8.88 -12.67 -9.28
CA PHE A 42 -7.44 -12.68 -9.11
C PHE A 42 -6.99 -13.64 -8.00
N ALA A 43 -7.63 -13.60 -6.82
CA ALA A 43 -7.33 -14.51 -5.72
C ALA A 43 -7.53 -15.98 -6.11
N GLN A 44 -8.59 -16.29 -6.86
CA GLN A 44 -8.86 -17.65 -7.36
C GLN A 44 -7.81 -18.11 -8.37
N LEU A 45 -7.33 -17.22 -9.25
CA LEU A 45 -6.22 -17.51 -10.15
C LEU A 45 -4.95 -17.86 -9.37
N LEU A 46 -4.61 -17.04 -8.36
CA LEU A 46 -3.43 -17.29 -7.53
C LEU A 46 -3.54 -18.61 -6.74
N ALA A 47 -4.71 -18.92 -6.21
CA ALA A 47 -4.95 -20.20 -5.53
C ALA A 47 -4.71 -21.40 -6.46
N MET A 48 -5.21 -21.35 -7.70
CA MET A 48 -4.95 -22.40 -8.71
C MET A 48 -3.46 -22.52 -9.04
N GLU A 49 -2.74 -21.40 -9.21
CA GLU A 49 -1.31 -21.42 -9.50
C GLU A 49 -0.48 -21.99 -8.33
N LEU A 50 -0.88 -21.70 -7.08
CA LEU A 50 -0.27 -22.28 -5.90
C LEU A 50 -0.47 -23.80 -5.84
N GLU A 51 -1.69 -24.28 -6.15
CA GLU A 51 -1.97 -25.70 -6.26
C GLU A 51 -1.13 -26.38 -7.35
N GLU A 52 -1.04 -25.77 -8.54
CA GLU A 52 -0.20 -26.24 -9.65
C GLU A 52 1.29 -26.30 -9.28
N ALA A 53 1.77 -25.34 -8.45
CA ALA A 53 3.13 -25.35 -7.92
C ALA A 53 3.34 -26.40 -6.83
N GLY A 54 2.31 -27.08 -6.34
CA GLY A 54 2.37 -28.10 -5.30
C GLY A 54 2.39 -27.53 -3.88
N VAL A 55 1.93 -26.29 -3.70
CA VAL A 55 1.76 -25.67 -2.37
C VAL A 55 0.54 -26.31 -1.69
N GLU A 56 0.68 -26.61 -0.42
CA GLU A 56 -0.40 -27.15 0.42
C GLU A 56 -0.98 -26.08 1.36
N ASN A 57 -2.11 -26.40 2.02
CA ASN A 57 -2.75 -25.52 3.01
C ASN A 57 -3.13 -24.13 2.43
N ILE A 58 -3.66 -24.14 1.21
CA ILE A 58 -4.20 -22.94 0.56
C ILE A 58 -5.60 -22.69 1.11
N HIS A 59 -5.87 -21.46 1.52
CA HIS A 59 -7.16 -21.05 2.06
C HIS A 59 -7.57 -19.68 1.53
N LEU A 60 -8.71 -19.62 0.87
CA LEU A 60 -9.36 -18.38 0.45
C LEU A 60 -10.56 -18.13 1.37
N SER A 61 -10.51 -17.03 2.12
CA SER A 61 -11.54 -16.65 3.09
C SER A 61 -12.79 -16.04 2.43
N ASP A 62 -13.87 -15.90 3.20
CA ASP A 62 -15.11 -15.23 2.74
C ASP A 62 -14.93 -13.72 2.47
N THR A 63 -13.81 -13.15 2.87
CA THR A 63 -13.42 -11.76 2.61
C THR A 63 -12.29 -11.65 1.58
N CYS A 64 -12.10 -12.70 0.76
CA CYS A 64 -11.10 -12.74 -0.32
C CYS A 64 -9.63 -12.67 0.15
N VAL A 65 -9.34 -12.90 1.42
CA VAL A 65 -7.95 -13.07 1.89
C VAL A 65 -7.50 -14.48 1.52
N LEU A 66 -6.48 -14.57 0.66
CA LEU A 66 -5.85 -15.83 0.28
C LEU A 66 -4.60 -16.04 1.12
N THR A 67 -4.55 -17.13 1.88
CA THR A 67 -3.35 -17.54 2.64
C THR A 67 -2.86 -18.90 2.17
N ALA A 68 -1.53 -19.11 2.20
CA ALA A 68 -0.93 -20.39 1.88
C ALA A 68 0.33 -20.62 2.74
N ARG A 69 0.71 -21.88 2.89
CA ARG A 69 1.87 -22.31 3.67
C ARG A 69 2.78 -23.20 2.83
N ILE A 70 4.06 -22.88 2.82
CA ILE A 70 5.11 -23.73 2.27
C ILE A 70 5.88 -24.33 3.47
N PRO A 71 5.74 -25.62 3.74
CA PRO A 71 6.40 -26.27 4.87
C PRO A 71 7.93 -26.20 4.78
N SER A 72 8.60 -26.10 5.92
CA SER A 72 10.07 -26.20 5.98
C SER A 72 10.56 -27.53 5.44
N THR A 73 11.65 -27.50 4.68
CA THR A 73 12.41 -28.68 4.23
C THR A 73 13.77 -28.82 4.92
N LEU A 74 14.00 -28.01 5.96
CA LEU A 74 15.21 -28.10 6.79
C LEU A 74 15.23 -29.43 7.54
N PRO A 75 16.45 -29.95 7.87
CA PRO A 75 16.59 -31.15 8.71
C PRO A 75 15.87 -31.03 10.05
N ASP A 76 15.30 -32.13 10.53
CA ASP A 76 14.59 -32.18 11.82
C ASP A 76 15.41 -31.56 12.96
N GLY A 77 14.76 -30.72 13.75
CA GLY A 77 15.40 -30.04 14.88
C GLY A 77 16.18 -28.77 14.53
N THR A 78 16.27 -28.40 13.24
CA THR A 78 16.83 -27.11 12.83
C THR A 78 15.86 -25.98 13.18
N LYS A 79 16.33 -25.03 13.99
CA LYS A 79 15.55 -23.83 14.32
C LYS A 79 15.78 -22.77 13.26
N ALA A 80 14.75 -22.38 12.59
CA ALA A 80 14.74 -21.24 11.67
C ALA A 80 13.47 -20.42 11.92
N PRO A 81 13.51 -19.10 11.69
CA PRO A 81 12.31 -18.28 11.81
C PRO A 81 11.31 -18.63 10.71
N THR A 82 10.05 -18.47 11.05
CA THR A 82 8.94 -18.51 10.09
C THR A 82 8.72 -17.13 9.52
N ILE A 83 8.78 -16.99 8.21
CA ILE A 83 8.62 -15.70 7.54
C ILE A 83 7.36 -15.66 6.70
N GLY A 84 6.80 -14.46 6.55
CA GLY A 84 5.64 -14.21 5.70
C GLY A 84 5.89 -13.21 4.58
N PHE A 85 5.09 -13.32 3.52
CA PHE A 85 4.95 -12.29 2.50
C PHE A 85 3.49 -11.88 2.41
N CYS A 86 3.24 -10.57 2.43
CA CYS A 86 1.91 -10.00 2.27
C CYS A 86 1.93 -9.04 1.07
N THR A 87 1.05 -9.25 0.10
CA THR A 87 0.88 -8.42 -1.09
C THR A 87 -0.60 -8.20 -1.34
N HIS A 88 -0.97 -7.11 -2.02
CA HIS A 88 -2.37 -6.84 -2.24
C HIS A 88 -2.86 -7.17 -3.65
N LEU A 89 -4.18 -7.38 -3.76
CA LEU A 89 -4.86 -7.84 -4.98
C LEU A 89 -5.41 -6.70 -5.82
N ASP A 90 -5.79 -5.60 -5.16
CA ASP A 90 -6.43 -4.48 -5.82
C ASP A 90 -5.41 -3.56 -6.51
N THR A 91 -5.93 -2.69 -7.33
CA THR A 91 -5.24 -1.54 -7.89
C THR A 91 -5.98 -0.27 -7.52
N ALA A 92 -5.27 0.85 -7.41
CA ALA A 92 -5.84 2.14 -7.05
C ALA A 92 -6.86 2.64 -8.08
N ASP A 93 -7.94 3.26 -7.61
CA ASP A 93 -8.81 4.10 -8.44
C ASP A 93 -8.22 5.51 -8.54
N SER A 94 -7.54 5.78 -9.64
CA SER A 94 -6.99 7.11 -9.98
C SER A 94 -7.88 7.88 -10.95
N GLY A 95 -9.16 7.54 -11.08
CA GLY A 95 -10.07 8.13 -12.05
C GLY A 95 -9.74 7.74 -13.50
N LEU A 96 -9.01 6.64 -13.69
CA LEU A 96 -8.65 6.06 -14.98
C LEU A 96 -9.48 4.79 -15.26
N SER A 97 -9.27 4.19 -16.44
CA SER A 97 -9.92 2.91 -16.77
C SER A 97 -9.46 1.81 -15.81
N PRO A 98 -10.38 0.97 -15.30
CA PRO A 98 -10.00 -0.24 -14.56
C PRO A 98 -9.40 -1.33 -15.45
N ASP A 99 -9.58 -1.25 -16.78
CA ASP A 99 -9.07 -2.21 -17.74
C ASP A 99 -7.64 -1.85 -18.14
N VAL A 100 -6.69 -2.70 -17.78
CA VAL A 100 -5.26 -2.48 -18.01
C VAL A 100 -4.80 -3.13 -19.31
N HIS A 101 -4.27 -2.32 -20.21
CA HIS A 101 -3.68 -2.79 -21.49
C HIS A 101 -2.15 -2.71 -21.43
N ALA A 102 -1.56 -3.55 -20.58
CA ALA A 102 -0.11 -3.59 -20.38
C ALA A 102 0.63 -4.20 -21.59
N ARG A 103 1.80 -3.67 -21.92
CA ARG A 103 2.69 -4.20 -22.95
C ARG A 103 4.16 -3.99 -22.60
N ILE A 104 5.01 -4.78 -23.22
CA ILE A 104 6.46 -4.63 -23.13
C ILE A 104 6.94 -3.77 -24.28
N ILE A 105 7.82 -2.83 -23.99
CA ILE A 105 8.57 -2.06 -24.99
C ILE A 105 10.06 -2.12 -24.68
N GLU A 106 10.89 -1.92 -25.68
CA GLU A 106 12.31 -1.61 -25.51
C GLU A 106 12.46 -0.09 -25.45
N HIS A 107 12.94 0.43 -24.32
CA HIS A 107 13.12 1.87 -24.16
C HIS A 107 14.39 2.33 -24.87
N THR A 108 14.25 3.08 -25.96
CA THR A 108 15.37 3.54 -26.81
C THR A 108 15.85 4.95 -26.46
N GLY A 109 15.32 5.54 -25.41
CA GLY A 109 15.58 6.92 -24.96
C GLY A 109 14.54 7.92 -25.45
N GLY A 110 14.46 9.05 -24.76
CA GLY A 110 13.48 10.10 -25.00
C GLY A 110 12.09 9.80 -24.45
N ASP A 111 11.08 10.49 -24.96
CA ASP A 111 9.68 10.31 -24.55
C ASP A 111 9.14 8.94 -24.98
N ILE A 112 8.25 8.37 -24.18
CA ILE A 112 7.59 7.10 -24.47
C ILE A 112 6.14 7.37 -24.87
N HIS A 113 5.77 6.99 -26.09
CA HIS A 113 4.38 7.05 -26.54
C HIS A 113 3.59 5.86 -26.00
N LEU A 114 2.56 6.16 -25.21
CA LEU A 114 1.68 5.15 -24.62
C LEU A 114 0.55 4.76 -25.59
N GLY A 115 -0.18 5.72 -26.10
CA GLY A 115 -1.27 5.54 -27.05
C GLY A 115 -2.07 6.84 -27.18
N GLY A 116 -2.79 7.06 -28.30
CA GLY A 116 -3.51 8.31 -28.53
C GLY A 116 -2.62 9.53 -28.31
N ASP A 117 -3.05 10.42 -27.42
CA ASP A 117 -2.29 11.63 -27.03
C ASP A 117 -1.52 11.43 -25.69
N GLN A 118 -1.37 10.20 -25.22
CA GLN A 118 -0.75 9.90 -23.94
C GLN A 118 0.75 9.56 -24.10
N TRP A 119 1.57 10.15 -23.23
CA TRP A 119 3.02 10.01 -23.26
C TRP A 119 3.60 9.98 -21.85
N ILE A 120 4.68 9.24 -21.64
CA ILE A 120 5.61 9.51 -20.54
C ILE A 120 6.65 10.50 -21.11
N ARG A 121 6.57 11.74 -20.64
CA ARG A 121 7.48 12.79 -21.08
C ARG A 121 8.75 12.78 -20.24
N ARG A 122 9.90 12.68 -20.88
CA ARG A 122 11.20 12.70 -20.20
C ARG A 122 11.42 13.95 -19.34
N GLU A 123 10.87 15.09 -19.75
CA GLU A 123 10.97 16.34 -18.99
C GLU A 123 10.21 16.27 -17.66
N GLU A 124 9.06 15.57 -17.63
CA GLU A 124 8.20 15.38 -16.46
C GLU A 124 8.64 14.15 -15.63
N HIS A 125 9.20 13.14 -16.29
CA HIS A 125 9.59 11.83 -15.74
C HIS A 125 11.05 11.50 -16.10
N PRO A 126 12.04 12.24 -15.58
CA PRO A 126 13.44 12.05 -15.94
C PRO A 126 14.03 10.71 -15.50
N GLU A 127 13.38 10.01 -14.56
CA GLU A 127 13.75 8.69 -14.08
C GLU A 127 13.77 7.62 -15.18
N ILE A 128 13.01 7.80 -16.29
CA ILE A 128 13.02 6.86 -17.43
C ILE A 128 14.40 6.77 -18.11
N ASP A 129 15.25 7.79 -18.00
CA ASP A 129 16.58 7.80 -18.60
C ASP A 129 17.50 6.69 -18.07
N ALA A 130 17.29 6.25 -16.83
CA ALA A 130 18.07 5.17 -16.22
C ALA A 130 17.83 3.81 -16.91
N TYR A 131 16.77 3.69 -17.68
CA TYR A 131 16.33 2.43 -18.30
C TYR A 131 16.49 2.38 -19.82
N VAL A 132 17.26 3.29 -20.41
CA VAL A 132 17.57 3.28 -21.85
C VAL A 132 18.27 1.98 -22.23
N GLY A 133 17.78 1.31 -23.27
CA GLY A 133 18.26 -0.01 -23.74
C GLY A 133 17.69 -1.19 -22.95
N GLN A 134 16.72 -0.96 -22.05
CA GLN A 134 16.06 -2.01 -21.26
C GLN A 134 14.63 -2.24 -21.74
N ARG A 135 14.12 -3.43 -21.45
CA ARG A 135 12.70 -3.76 -21.64
C ARG A 135 11.92 -3.25 -20.42
N ILE A 136 10.84 -2.55 -20.71
CA ILE A 136 9.95 -2.00 -19.67
C ILE A 136 8.49 -2.35 -19.98
N LEU A 137 7.70 -2.51 -18.95
CA LEU A 137 6.24 -2.65 -19.03
C LEU A 137 5.61 -1.27 -18.88
N VAL A 138 4.65 -0.98 -19.74
CA VAL A 138 3.85 0.26 -19.77
C VAL A 138 2.42 -0.06 -20.16
N THR A 139 1.48 0.86 -19.91
CA THR A 139 0.10 0.77 -20.43
C THR A 139 -0.04 1.49 -21.78
N ASP A 140 -1.28 1.56 -22.26
CA ASP A 140 -1.66 2.43 -23.39
C ASP A 140 -2.01 3.87 -22.95
N GLY A 141 -1.86 4.19 -21.65
CA GLY A 141 -2.13 5.50 -21.05
C GLY A 141 -3.59 5.73 -20.66
N THR A 142 -4.48 4.73 -20.81
CA THR A 142 -5.88 4.82 -20.40
C THR A 142 -6.11 4.39 -18.93
N SER A 143 -5.19 3.59 -18.38
CA SER A 143 -5.23 3.04 -17.03
C SER A 143 -3.91 3.28 -16.28
N VAL A 144 -3.86 2.98 -14.99
CA VAL A 144 -2.61 2.66 -14.29
C VAL A 144 -2.03 1.37 -14.87
N LEU A 145 -0.74 1.08 -14.62
CA LEU A 145 -0.15 -0.22 -14.99
C LEU A 145 -0.55 -1.31 -13.98
N GLY A 146 -0.77 -0.91 -12.73
CA GLY A 146 -1.06 -1.81 -11.61
C GLY A 146 0.16 -2.62 -11.19
N ALA A 147 1.37 -2.05 -11.36
CA ALA A 147 2.57 -2.64 -10.78
C ALA A 147 2.53 -2.60 -9.26
N ASP A 148 1.85 -1.65 -8.71
CA ASP A 148 1.32 -1.58 -7.37
C ASP A 148 -0.02 -2.36 -7.32
N ASP A 149 -0.11 -3.58 -6.73
CA ASP A 149 1.02 -4.39 -6.24
C ASP A 149 1.17 -5.71 -7.05
N LYS A 150 0.63 -5.76 -8.29
CA LYS A 150 0.73 -6.98 -9.12
C LYS A 150 2.18 -7.35 -9.49
N ALA A 151 3.12 -6.40 -9.37
CA ALA A 151 4.54 -6.70 -9.54
C ALA A 151 5.10 -7.44 -8.30
N GLY A 152 4.69 -7.05 -7.10
CA GLY A 152 4.97 -7.76 -5.86
C GLY A 152 4.37 -9.17 -5.90
N VAL A 153 3.09 -9.29 -6.25
CA VAL A 153 2.43 -10.60 -6.44
C VAL A 153 3.18 -11.46 -7.44
N ALA A 154 3.57 -10.91 -8.60
CA ALA A 154 4.30 -11.66 -9.64
C ALA A 154 5.67 -12.13 -9.13
N SER A 155 6.39 -11.28 -8.38
CA SER A 155 7.68 -11.61 -7.79
C SER A 155 7.57 -12.75 -6.78
N VAL A 156 6.57 -12.69 -5.87
CA VAL A 156 6.31 -13.72 -4.87
C VAL A 156 5.89 -15.03 -5.53
N MET A 157 4.94 -15.00 -6.46
CA MET A 157 4.45 -16.22 -7.13
C MET A 157 5.51 -16.92 -7.97
N GLU A 158 6.36 -16.18 -8.68
CA GLU A 158 7.47 -16.77 -9.42
C GLU A 158 8.53 -17.34 -8.47
N ALA A 159 8.75 -16.69 -7.31
CA ALA A 159 9.64 -17.21 -6.28
C ALA A 159 9.11 -18.52 -5.68
N VAL A 160 7.80 -18.64 -5.46
CA VAL A 160 7.17 -19.90 -5.02
C VAL A 160 7.40 -21.01 -6.02
N VAL A 161 7.13 -20.79 -7.31
CA VAL A 161 7.37 -21.82 -8.35
C VAL A 161 8.83 -22.24 -8.39
N THR A 162 9.75 -21.28 -8.28
CA THR A 162 11.18 -21.53 -8.25
C THR A 162 11.60 -22.31 -6.99
N LEU A 163 11.09 -21.92 -5.82
CA LEU A 163 11.40 -22.55 -4.53
C LEU A 163 10.91 -23.99 -4.48
N MET A 164 9.67 -24.26 -4.92
CA MET A 164 9.08 -25.58 -4.96
C MET A 164 9.82 -26.57 -5.90
N ALA A 165 10.46 -26.03 -6.93
CA ALA A 165 11.31 -26.81 -7.85
C ALA A 165 12.77 -26.97 -7.36
N ASP A 166 13.18 -26.22 -6.33
CA ASP A 166 14.56 -26.19 -5.82
C ASP A 166 14.77 -27.32 -4.79
N PRO A 167 15.74 -28.23 -5.00
CA PRO A 167 16.00 -29.30 -4.02
C PRO A 167 16.73 -28.84 -2.75
N ARG A 168 17.16 -27.58 -2.68
CA ARG A 168 17.86 -27.04 -1.51
C ARG A 168 16.89 -26.83 -0.34
N PRO A 169 17.31 -27.15 0.89
CA PRO A 169 16.47 -26.93 2.07
C PRO A 169 16.13 -25.44 2.26
N HIS A 170 14.93 -25.17 2.75
CA HIS A 170 14.44 -23.82 3.07
C HIS A 170 13.60 -23.83 4.36
N PRO A 171 13.51 -22.70 5.08
CA PRO A 171 12.62 -22.54 6.24
C PRO A 171 11.15 -22.55 5.82
N GLU A 172 10.29 -22.51 6.81
CA GLU A 172 8.84 -22.38 6.61
C GLU A 172 8.49 -20.98 6.13
N VAL A 173 7.63 -20.88 5.09
CA VAL A 173 7.18 -19.62 4.49
C VAL A 173 5.66 -19.57 4.45
N TYR A 174 5.10 -18.44 4.83
CA TYR A 174 3.68 -18.14 4.68
C TYR A 174 3.47 -17.05 3.64
N LEU A 175 2.36 -17.16 2.93
CA LEU A 175 1.93 -16.20 1.92
C LEU A 175 0.57 -15.64 2.30
N SER A 176 0.36 -14.37 2.07
CA SER A 176 -0.94 -13.70 2.16
C SER A 176 -1.12 -12.74 1.00
N PHE A 177 -2.27 -12.86 0.34
CA PHE A 177 -2.72 -11.95 -0.71
C PHE A 177 -4.04 -11.36 -0.23
N VAL A 178 -4.09 -10.05 -0.06
CA VAL A 178 -5.19 -9.36 0.61
C VAL A 178 -5.89 -8.38 -0.32
N PRO A 179 -7.21 -8.22 -0.23
CA PRO A 179 -7.94 -7.25 -1.03
C PRO A 179 -7.99 -5.87 -0.36
N ASP A 180 -8.38 -4.85 -1.14
CA ASP A 180 -8.77 -3.52 -0.67
C ASP A 180 -7.71 -2.81 0.20
N GLU A 181 -6.44 -2.92 -0.17
CA GLU A 181 -5.34 -2.17 0.44
C GLU A 181 -5.53 -0.68 0.19
N GLU A 182 -5.73 -0.30 -1.07
CA GLU A 182 -5.74 1.05 -1.64
C GLU A 182 -6.88 1.95 -1.10
N ILE A 183 -7.86 1.36 -0.46
CA ILE A 183 -9.00 2.04 0.14
C ILE A 183 -9.02 1.94 1.68
N GLY A 184 -7.83 1.86 2.28
CA GLY A 184 -7.61 1.96 3.72
C GLY A 184 -7.40 0.62 4.42
N LEU A 185 -6.66 -0.29 3.82
CA LEU A 185 -6.21 -1.56 4.41
C LEU A 185 -7.39 -2.43 4.88
N ARG A 186 -8.49 -2.47 4.10
CA ARG A 186 -9.73 -3.14 4.54
C ARG A 186 -9.56 -4.64 4.63
N GLY A 187 -8.89 -5.24 3.65
CA GLY A 187 -8.74 -6.69 3.54
C GLY A 187 -7.86 -7.28 4.62
N VAL A 188 -6.68 -6.72 4.85
CA VAL A 188 -5.73 -7.24 5.86
C VAL A 188 -6.34 -7.25 7.26
N ARG A 189 -7.26 -6.33 7.58
CA ARG A 189 -7.98 -6.29 8.86
C ARG A 189 -8.93 -7.46 9.08
N THR A 190 -9.31 -8.17 8.00
CA THR A 190 -10.17 -9.36 8.08
C THR A 190 -9.36 -10.66 8.10
N MET A 191 -8.03 -10.57 8.06
CA MET A 191 -7.13 -11.71 8.00
C MET A 191 -7.17 -12.53 9.29
N ASP A 192 -7.32 -13.85 9.14
CA ASP A 192 -7.16 -14.79 10.25
C ASP A 192 -5.67 -15.04 10.53
N LEU A 193 -5.14 -14.36 11.53
CA LEU A 193 -3.72 -14.47 11.92
C LEU A 193 -3.31 -15.86 12.42
N VAL A 194 -4.26 -16.73 12.79
CA VAL A 194 -3.96 -18.15 13.10
C VAL A 194 -3.45 -18.88 11.84
N ARG A 195 -3.82 -18.40 10.65
CA ARG A 195 -3.35 -18.95 9.37
C ARG A 195 -2.08 -18.28 8.84
N PHE A 196 -1.59 -17.28 9.57
CA PHE A 196 -0.35 -16.55 9.23
C PHE A 196 0.54 -16.38 10.46
N PRO A 197 0.92 -17.50 11.14
CA PRO A 197 1.67 -17.48 12.39
C PRO A 197 3.17 -17.31 12.12
N VAL A 198 3.58 -16.12 11.74
CA VAL A 198 4.96 -15.79 11.36
C VAL A 198 5.68 -15.00 12.45
N ASP A 199 7.01 -15.13 12.50
CA ASP A 199 7.86 -14.33 13.40
C ASP A 199 7.93 -12.87 12.90
N TRP A 200 7.93 -12.67 11.58
CA TRP A 200 7.78 -11.39 10.87
C TRP A 200 7.36 -11.61 9.42
N ALA A 201 6.98 -10.54 8.73
CA ALA A 201 6.63 -10.61 7.32
C ALA A 201 7.36 -9.53 6.51
N TYR A 202 7.13 -9.52 5.20
CA TYR A 202 7.58 -8.51 4.26
C TYR A 202 6.43 -8.13 3.33
N THR A 203 6.35 -6.86 2.94
CA THR A 203 5.52 -6.41 1.81
C THR A 203 6.40 -5.93 0.66
N LEU A 204 5.87 -5.96 -0.57
CA LEU A 204 6.54 -5.50 -1.79
C LEU A 204 5.73 -4.35 -2.39
N ASP A 205 5.64 -3.25 -1.68
CA ASP A 205 4.74 -2.14 -1.96
C ASP A 205 5.51 -0.80 -1.88
N CYS A 206 6.75 -0.80 -2.39
CA CYS A 206 7.56 0.39 -2.65
C CYS A 206 7.86 0.49 -4.14
N CYS A 207 8.16 1.70 -4.60
CA CYS A 207 8.37 1.97 -6.02
C CYS A 207 9.75 1.52 -6.49
N GLU A 208 10.71 2.41 -6.36
CA GLU A 208 12.00 2.42 -7.05
C GLU A 208 12.92 1.30 -6.58
N LEU A 209 13.68 0.75 -7.54
CA LEU A 209 14.70 -0.27 -7.24
C LEU A 209 15.62 0.16 -6.10
N GLY A 210 15.63 -0.65 -5.05
CA GLY A 210 16.43 -0.41 -3.85
C GLY A 210 15.67 0.23 -2.69
N GLU A 211 14.46 0.73 -2.88
CA GLU A 211 13.69 1.33 -1.78
C GLU A 211 13.38 0.32 -0.68
N VAL A 212 13.59 0.76 0.55
CA VAL A 212 13.27 0.05 1.79
C VAL A 212 12.55 1.01 2.72
N VAL A 213 11.40 0.60 3.22
CA VAL A 213 10.61 1.35 4.19
C VAL A 213 10.46 0.55 5.47
N GLU A 214 10.97 1.13 6.56
CA GLU A 214 10.87 0.60 7.91
C GLU A 214 10.12 1.56 8.85
N ALA A 215 9.65 2.69 8.31
CA ALA A 215 8.89 3.70 9.03
C ALA A 215 7.78 4.25 8.14
N THR A 216 6.54 4.21 8.64
CA THR A 216 5.34 4.74 8.01
C THR A 216 4.70 5.78 8.91
N PHE A 217 3.70 6.51 8.46
CA PHE A 217 2.90 7.33 9.35
C PHE A 217 2.13 6.47 10.37
N ASN A 218 1.83 7.07 11.54
CA ASN A 218 0.61 6.78 12.28
C ASN A 218 -0.53 7.51 11.58
N ALA A 219 -1.70 6.90 11.51
CA ALA A 219 -2.82 7.42 10.75
C ALA A 219 -4.14 7.33 11.52
N ALA A 220 -4.90 8.43 11.48
CA ALA A 220 -6.27 8.45 11.95
C ALA A 220 -7.13 9.34 11.05
N TYR A 221 -8.44 9.07 11.07
CA TYR A 221 -9.46 10.00 10.63
C TYR A 221 -10.12 10.66 11.83
N ALA A 222 -10.57 11.91 11.64
CA ALA A 222 -11.49 12.55 12.56
C ALA A 222 -12.66 13.11 11.76
N THR A 223 -13.89 12.87 12.24
CA THR A 223 -15.11 13.41 11.66
C THR A 223 -15.74 14.37 12.65
N VAL A 224 -15.89 15.63 12.25
CA VAL A 224 -16.54 16.68 13.03
C VAL A 224 -17.93 16.92 12.46
N VAL A 225 -18.98 16.60 13.22
CA VAL A 225 -20.38 16.85 12.84
C VAL A 225 -20.87 18.11 13.55
N ILE A 226 -21.38 19.04 12.78
CA ILE A 226 -21.89 20.35 13.25
C ILE A 226 -23.36 20.45 12.89
N GLU A 227 -24.24 20.45 13.91
CA GLU A 227 -25.66 20.71 13.75
C GLU A 227 -25.95 22.17 14.05
N GLY A 228 -26.62 22.84 13.11
CA GLY A 228 -27.04 24.23 13.25
C GLY A 228 -28.46 24.38 13.74
N VAL A 229 -29.00 25.62 13.66
CA VAL A 229 -30.41 25.93 13.90
C VAL A 229 -30.99 26.54 12.64
N ALA A 230 -31.78 25.78 11.89
CA ALA A 230 -32.44 26.24 10.70
C ALA A 230 -33.55 27.26 11.03
N ALA A 231 -33.68 28.31 10.23
CA ALA A 231 -34.74 29.26 10.31
C ALA A 231 -35.06 29.85 8.92
N HIS A 232 -36.36 30.15 8.68
CA HIS A 232 -36.75 30.87 7.48
C HIS A 232 -36.12 32.26 7.47
N PRO A 233 -35.63 32.79 6.32
CA PRO A 233 -35.01 34.12 6.26
C PRO A 233 -35.81 35.26 6.92
N MET A 234 -37.15 35.22 6.87
CA MET A 234 -38.01 36.18 7.54
C MET A 234 -37.87 36.19 9.07
N SER A 235 -37.50 35.08 9.69
CA SER A 235 -37.36 34.90 11.14
C SER A 235 -35.97 34.48 11.59
N ALA A 236 -35.01 34.61 10.69
CA ALA A 236 -33.63 34.12 10.94
C ALA A 236 -32.83 35.00 11.92
N PHE A 237 -33.20 36.30 12.03
CA PHE A 237 -32.50 37.24 12.89
C PHE A 237 -32.49 36.76 14.35
N GLY A 238 -31.26 36.52 14.88
CA GLY A 238 -31.05 36.03 16.22
C GLY A 238 -31.46 34.57 16.45
N VAL A 239 -31.94 33.84 15.41
CA VAL A 239 -32.39 32.43 15.51
C VAL A 239 -31.47 31.50 14.71
N LEU A 240 -31.20 31.82 13.44
CA LEU A 240 -30.41 30.98 12.54
C LEU A 240 -28.97 30.75 13.09
N VAL A 241 -28.53 29.53 13.07
CA VAL A 241 -27.12 29.15 13.22
C VAL A 241 -26.75 28.32 12.01
N ASN A 242 -25.94 28.90 11.12
CA ASN A 242 -25.55 28.26 9.88
C ASN A 242 -24.32 27.35 10.15
N PRO A 243 -24.46 26.00 10.08
CA PRO A 243 -23.37 25.08 10.39
C PRO A 243 -22.21 25.16 9.39
N ILE A 244 -22.45 25.60 8.16
CA ILE A 244 -21.37 25.82 7.17
C ILE A 244 -20.43 26.95 7.62
N LEU A 245 -20.96 28.03 8.21
CA LEU A 245 -20.14 29.13 8.74
C LEU A 245 -19.39 28.70 10.03
N VAL A 246 -19.99 27.83 10.82
CA VAL A 246 -19.30 27.24 11.98
C VAL A 246 -18.16 26.30 11.54
N ALA A 247 -18.37 25.51 10.48
CA ALA A 247 -17.32 24.70 9.88
C ALA A 247 -16.19 25.55 9.29
N HIS A 248 -16.51 26.67 8.67
CA HIS A 248 -15.49 27.62 8.19
C HIS A 248 -14.64 28.18 9.35
N ASP A 249 -15.26 28.54 10.49
CA ASP A 249 -14.51 28.97 11.68
C ASP A 249 -13.63 27.84 12.24
N LEU A 250 -14.13 26.59 12.26
CA LEU A 250 -13.36 25.41 12.65
C LEU A 250 -12.10 25.26 11.79
N ILE A 251 -12.27 25.22 10.47
CA ILE A 251 -11.18 25.02 9.50
C ILE A 251 -10.16 26.16 9.60
N GLY A 252 -10.61 27.40 9.78
CA GLY A 252 -9.75 28.58 9.88
C GLY A 252 -8.90 28.64 11.15
N ARG A 253 -9.08 27.71 12.10
CA ARG A 253 -8.27 27.63 13.33
C ARG A 253 -7.10 26.66 13.23
N PHE A 254 -7.05 25.80 12.21
CA PHE A 254 -5.88 24.94 11.97
C PHE A 254 -4.75 25.75 11.34
N ASP A 255 -3.53 25.35 11.63
CA ASP A 255 -2.33 25.97 11.07
C ASP A 255 -2.19 25.57 9.58
N PRO A 256 -2.32 26.54 8.64
CA PRO A 256 -2.21 26.23 7.21
C PRO A 256 -0.81 25.77 6.78
N ALA A 257 0.21 25.89 7.63
CA ALA A 257 1.55 25.37 7.37
C ALA A 257 1.68 23.88 7.70
N GLN A 258 0.69 23.30 8.39
CA GLN A 258 0.69 21.89 8.80
C GLN A 258 -0.27 21.05 7.95
N THR A 259 -0.20 21.21 6.64
CA THR A 259 -0.99 20.47 5.64
C THR A 259 -0.07 19.64 4.74
N PRO A 260 -0.58 18.64 4.00
CA PRO A 260 0.27 17.80 3.14
C PRO A 260 1.11 18.57 2.14
N GLU A 261 0.56 19.64 1.57
CA GLU A 261 1.23 20.50 0.59
C GLU A 261 2.32 21.42 1.21
N CYS A 262 2.32 21.58 2.54
CA CYS A 262 3.27 22.41 3.28
C CYS A 262 4.29 21.59 4.08
N THR A 263 4.15 20.27 4.13
CA THR A 263 4.99 19.37 4.93
C THR A 263 5.69 18.32 4.05
N LYS A 264 6.83 17.83 4.49
CA LYS A 264 7.64 16.85 3.77
C LYS A 264 8.30 15.84 4.71
N ASP A 265 8.94 14.85 4.14
CA ASP A 265 9.70 13.82 4.85
C ASP A 265 8.90 13.21 6.01
N ARG A 266 9.36 13.34 7.24
CA ARG A 266 8.72 12.82 8.45
C ARG A 266 7.80 13.83 9.16
N GLU A 267 7.56 14.99 8.56
CA GLU A 267 6.67 16.01 9.13
C GLU A 267 5.21 15.55 8.99
N GLY A 268 4.49 15.54 10.12
CA GLY A 268 3.08 15.19 10.15
C GLY A 268 2.18 16.36 9.77
N TYR A 269 0.87 16.07 9.61
CA TYR A 269 -0.12 17.07 9.21
C TYR A 269 -1.52 16.76 9.74
N ILE A 270 -2.38 17.79 9.68
CA ILE A 270 -3.83 17.69 9.75
C ILE A 270 -4.37 18.20 8.41
N TRP A 271 -5.04 17.34 7.65
CA TRP A 271 -5.59 17.67 6.36
C TRP A 271 -7.12 17.67 6.40
N VAL A 272 -7.74 18.78 5.97
CA VAL A 272 -9.19 18.84 5.73
C VAL A 272 -9.46 18.10 4.43
N ASP A 273 -9.90 16.87 4.52
CA ASP A 273 -10.07 15.96 3.39
C ASP A 273 -11.38 16.21 2.66
N ALA A 274 -12.48 16.38 3.42
CA ALA A 274 -13.78 16.68 2.86
C ALA A 274 -14.60 17.59 3.76
N ILE A 275 -15.56 18.30 3.12
CA ILE A 275 -16.63 19.04 3.78
C ILE A 275 -17.94 18.80 3.05
N HIS A 276 -18.95 18.36 3.80
CA HIS A 276 -20.28 18.11 3.27
C HIS A 276 -21.33 18.78 4.16
N GLY A 277 -22.30 19.46 3.60
CA GLY A 277 -23.32 20.03 4.46
C GLY A 277 -24.30 20.97 3.78
N ASP A 278 -25.32 21.32 4.55
CA ASP A 278 -26.38 22.27 4.19
C ASP A 278 -26.72 23.20 5.36
N GLN A 279 -27.87 23.82 5.32
CA GLN A 279 -28.33 24.74 6.40
C GLN A 279 -28.69 24.04 7.72
N SER A 280 -28.74 22.72 7.76
CA SER A 280 -29.15 21.92 8.93
C SER A 280 -27.95 21.31 9.66
N ALA A 281 -27.03 20.71 8.88
CA ALA A 281 -25.83 20.08 9.41
C ALA A 281 -24.67 20.18 8.41
N THR A 282 -23.44 20.16 8.92
CA THR A 282 -22.21 20.11 8.14
C THR A 282 -21.25 19.13 8.79
N THR A 283 -20.66 18.28 7.97
CA THR A 283 -19.59 17.35 8.36
C THR A 283 -18.27 17.82 7.78
N VAL A 284 -17.22 17.80 8.60
CA VAL A 284 -15.83 18.06 8.18
C VAL A 284 -15.03 16.81 8.49
N ASP A 285 -14.45 16.22 7.46
CA ASP A 285 -13.58 15.06 7.58
C ASP A 285 -12.11 15.50 7.54
N LEU A 286 -11.36 14.99 8.52
CA LEU A 286 -9.96 15.33 8.75
C LEU A 286 -9.10 14.07 8.68
N ASN A 287 -7.97 14.18 8.01
CA ASN A 287 -6.96 13.15 7.88
C ASN A 287 -5.74 13.55 8.73
N ILE A 288 -5.33 12.70 9.66
CA ILE A 288 -4.27 12.98 10.64
C ILE A 288 -3.13 12.02 10.39
N ARG A 289 -1.92 12.55 10.23
CA ARG A 289 -0.71 11.75 10.00
C ARG A 289 0.46 12.32 10.78
N ASP A 290 1.25 11.45 11.39
CA ASP A 290 2.58 11.77 11.93
C ASP A 290 3.41 10.50 12.09
N HIS A 291 4.74 10.58 11.86
CA HIS A 291 5.64 9.44 12.12
C HIS A 291 5.87 9.24 13.62
N ASP A 292 5.90 10.32 14.38
CA ASP A 292 6.10 10.28 15.82
C ASP A 292 4.77 10.04 16.54
N ARG A 293 4.68 8.97 17.34
CA ARG A 293 3.46 8.60 18.06
C ARG A 293 2.98 9.67 19.04
N ALA A 294 3.90 10.35 19.73
CA ALA A 294 3.51 11.39 20.67
C ALA A 294 2.94 12.61 19.94
N ARG A 295 3.58 13.06 18.85
CA ARG A 295 3.06 14.15 18.00
C ARG A 295 1.75 13.79 17.34
N PHE A 296 1.57 12.54 16.94
CA PHE A 296 0.30 12.06 16.40
C PHE A 296 -0.85 12.22 17.42
N GLU A 297 -0.63 11.86 18.69
CA GLU A 297 -1.63 12.09 19.73
C GLU A 297 -1.83 13.59 20.02
N GLU A 298 -0.74 14.39 20.03
CA GLU A 298 -0.84 15.86 20.15
C GLU A 298 -1.71 16.47 19.05
N ARG A 299 -1.64 15.99 17.80
CA ARG A 299 -2.50 16.46 16.70
C ARG A 299 -3.98 16.12 16.94
N LYS A 300 -4.28 14.96 17.49
CA LYS A 300 -5.65 14.61 17.89
C LYS A 300 -6.14 15.53 19.02
N ASP A 301 -5.28 15.85 19.98
CA ASP A 301 -5.59 16.79 21.04
C ASP A 301 -5.76 18.24 20.54
N GLU A 302 -5.02 18.66 19.54
CA GLU A 302 -5.21 19.96 18.85
C GLU A 302 -6.61 20.04 18.24
N ILE A 303 -7.07 19.01 17.53
CA ILE A 303 -8.42 18.96 16.97
C ILE A 303 -9.48 19.05 18.09
N ARG A 304 -9.33 18.30 19.19
CA ARG A 304 -10.22 18.39 20.34
C ARG A 304 -10.28 19.81 20.90
N HIS A 305 -9.11 20.43 21.05
CA HIS A 305 -9.00 21.80 21.55
C HIS A 305 -9.67 22.83 20.62
N VAL A 306 -9.45 22.72 19.31
CA VAL A 306 -10.10 23.57 18.31
C VAL A 306 -11.64 23.39 18.36
N VAL A 307 -12.13 22.17 18.45
CA VAL A 307 -13.56 21.87 18.60
C VAL A 307 -14.14 22.55 19.85
N GLU A 308 -13.45 22.49 21.01
CA GLU A 308 -13.91 23.16 22.23
C GLU A 308 -13.93 24.70 22.09
N GLN A 309 -12.95 25.28 21.41
CA GLN A 309 -12.95 26.74 21.12
C GLN A 309 -14.15 27.11 20.23
N VAL A 310 -14.46 26.31 19.22
CA VAL A 310 -15.60 26.58 18.30
C VAL A 310 -16.92 26.39 19.06
N ARG A 311 -17.05 25.37 19.92
CA ARG A 311 -18.22 25.21 20.83
C ARG A 311 -18.45 26.44 21.68
N ALA A 312 -17.38 26.99 22.27
CA ALA A 312 -17.48 28.20 23.09
C ALA A 312 -17.87 29.44 22.26
N ALA A 313 -17.39 29.55 21.02
CA ALA A 313 -17.74 30.67 20.12
C ALA A 313 -19.17 30.54 19.55
N HIS A 314 -19.66 29.31 19.37
CA HIS A 314 -20.96 29.01 18.78
C HIS A 314 -21.86 28.18 19.72
N PRO A 315 -22.23 28.69 20.90
CA PRO A 315 -22.89 27.89 21.98
C PRO A 315 -24.28 27.35 21.62
N ARG A 316 -24.85 27.73 20.47
CA ARG A 316 -26.12 27.23 19.94
C ARG A 316 -25.97 26.18 18.85
N ALA A 317 -24.75 25.96 18.36
CA ALA A 317 -24.43 24.83 17.51
C ALA A 317 -24.15 23.60 18.37
N ARG A 318 -24.58 22.42 17.92
CA ARG A 318 -24.10 21.17 18.49
C ARG A 318 -22.93 20.69 17.65
N ILE A 319 -21.81 20.38 18.28
CA ILE A 319 -20.59 19.97 17.58
C ILE A 319 -20.08 18.70 18.25
N ASP A 320 -19.99 17.62 17.48
CA ASP A 320 -19.45 16.33 17.93
C ASP A 320 -18.22 15.97 17.10
N VAL A 321 -17.22 15.36 17.70
CA VAL A 321 -16.01 14.87 17.02
C VAL A 321 -15.78 13.41 17.41
N THR A 322 -15.50 12.60 16.38
CA THR A 322 -15.10 11.20 16.52
C THR A 322 -13.73 10.97 15.89
N PHE A 323 -12.98 10.01 16.41
CA PHE A 323 -11.67 9.63 15.89
C PHE A 323 -11.67 8.12 15.60
N GLU A 324 -11.00 7.75 14.50
CA GLU A 324 -10.76 6.37 14.12
C GLU A 324 -9.29 6.21 13.75
N ASP A 325 -8.54 5.42 14.56
CA ASP A 325 -7.16 5.06 14.25
C ASP A 325 -7.15 3.99 13.14
N ILE A 326 -6.35 4.23 12.11
CA ILE A 326 -6.33 3.39 10.90
C ILE A 326 -5.18 2.39 10.96
N TYR A 327 -3.97 2.86 11.17
CA TYR A 327 -2.77 2.06 11.35
C TYR A 327 -1.72 2.82 12.17
N ALA A 328 -0.68 2.12 12.58
CA ALA A 328 0.46 2.69 13.30
C ALA A 328 1.75 2.64 12.45
N ASN A 329 2.73 3.43 12.86
CA ASN A 329 4.05 3.41 12.26
C ASN A 329 4.70 2.02 12.43
N LEU A 330 5.23 1.46 11.34
CA LEU A 330 5.99 0.19 11.37
C LEU A 330 7.08 0.21 12.44
N GLU A 331 7.79 1.34 12.55
CA GLU A 331 8.91 1.52 13.47
C GLU A 331 8.51 1.30 14.94
N ASP A 332 7.25 1.62 15.30
CA ASP A 332 6.73 1.47 16.67
C ASP A 332 6.57 0.00 17.10
N SER A 333 6.54 -0.94 16.14
CA SER A 333 6.40 -2.37 16.40
C SER A 333 7.73 -3.13 16.48
N LYS A 334 8.86 -2.43 16.27
CA LYS A 334 10.18 -3.05 16.36
C LYS A 334 10.49 -3.47 17.79
N THR A 335 10.94 -4.71 17.92
CA THR A 335 11.43 -5.32 19.17
C THR A 335 12.83 -5.89 18.93
N PRO A 336 13.59 -6.21 20.00
CA PRO A 336 14.88 -6.89 19.82
C PRO A 336 14.78 -8.24 19.06
N ASP A 337 13.64 -8.91 19.17
CA ASP A 337 13.44 -10.24 18.57
C ASP A 337 13.10 -10.18 17.08
N ASN A 338 12.34 -9.16 16.64
CA ASN A 338 11.89 -9.01 15.24
C ASN A 338 12.70 -8.00 14.40
N ALA A 339 13.53 -7.17 15.04
CA ALA A 339 14.36 -6.17 14.34
C ALA A 339 15.33 -6.80 13.31
N ILE A 340 15.64 -8.09 13.47
CA ILE A 340 16.46 -8.85 12.52
C ILE A 340 15.82 -8.95 11.13
N ALA A 341 14.49 -8.80 11.01
CA ALA A 341 13.78 -8.81 9.73
C ALA A 341 14.33 -7.75 8.76
N ALA A 342 14.54 -6.52 9.26
CA ALA A 342 15.11 -5.43 8.46
C ALA A 342 16.55 -5.76 8.02
N GLN A 343 17.39 -6.28 8.92
CA GLN A 343 18.77 -6.64 8.57
C GLN A 343 18.79 -7.76 7.51
N ARG A 344 17.92 -8.77 7.62
CA ARG A 344 17.82 -9.85 6.63
C ARG A 344 17.38 -9.34 5.25
N LEU A 345 16.49 -8.36 5.21
CA LEU A 345 16.12 -7.70 3.96
C LEU A 345 17.33 -7.01 3.32
N LEU A 346 18.09 -6.25 4.09
CA LEU A 346 19.29 -5.57 3.60
C LEU A 346 20.37 -6.57 3.13
N ASP A 347 20.55 -7.67 3.86
CA ASP A 347 21.47 -8.74 3.49
C ASP A 347 21.04 -9.43 2.18
N ALA A 348 19.74 -9.68 1.99
CA ALA A 348 19.18 -10.25 0.77
C ALA A 348 19.37 -9.30 -0.42
N MET A 349 19.12 -8.00 -0.24
CA MET A 349 19.38 -6.97 -1.27
C MET A 349 20.86 -6.94 -1.66
N SER A 350 21.76 -6.94 -0.66
CA SER A 350 23.21 -6.96 -0.90
C SER A 350 23.64 -8.22 -1.66
N ALA A 351 23.08 -9.39 -1.32
CA ALA A 351 23.40 -10.67 -1.98
C ALA A 351 23.07 -10.64 -3.49
N VAL A 352 22.06 -9.89 -3.89
CA VAL A 352 21.68 -9.73 -5.30
C VAL A 352 22.23 -8.45 -5.94
N GLY A 353 23.10 -7.72 -5.23
CA GLY A 353 23.78 -6.52 -5.75
C GLY A 353 22.85 -5.31 -5.88
N VAL A 354 21.88 -5.17 -4.99
CA VAL A 354 21.01 -4.00 -4.88
C VAL A 354 21.42 -3.18 -3.68
N GLU A 355 21.71 -1.91 -3.90
CA GLU A 355 21.99 -0.95 -2.83
C GLU A 355 20.69 -0.44 -2.20
N PRO A 356 20.53 -0.50 -0.87
CA PRO A 356 19.31 -0.05 -0.22
C PRO A 356 19.18 1.47 -0.21
N ILE A 357 17.96 1.95 -0.49
CA ILE A 357 17.56 3.35 -0.41
C ILE A 357 16.51 3.47 0.70
N HIS A 358 16.95 3.88 1.89
CA HIS A 358 16.03 4.03 3.02
C HIS A 358 15.08 5.22 2.82
N ARG A 359 13.78 4.95 2.90
CA ARG A 359 12.70 5.93 2.83
C ARG A 359 11.82 5.86 4.08
N SER A 360 11.24 6.99 4.43
CA SER A 360 10.09 7.04 5.34
C SER A 360 8.84 7.28 4.50
N MET A 361 7.87 6.37 4.57
CA MET A 361 6.65 6.47 3.77
C MET A 361 5.64 7.42 4.43
N ARG A 362 5.09 8.34 3.65
CA ARG A 362 4.04 9.28 4.12
C ARG A 362 2.63 8.68 3.99
N GLY A 363 2.52 7.39 3.95
CA GLY A 363 1.33 6.57 3.93
C GLY A 363 1.47 5.39 4.87
N GLY A 364 0.70 4.35 4.63
CA GLY A 364 0.80 3.05 5.27
C GLY A 364 0.64 1.97 4.22
N THR A 365 0.90 0.73 4.59
CA THR A 365 0.71 -0.47 3.80
C THR A 365 0.03 -1.53 4.66
N ASP A 366 -0.35 -2.65 4.10
CA ASP A 366 -0.83 -3.82 4.86
C ASP A 366 0.15 -4.21 5.98
N GLY A 367 1.45 -4.01 5.75
CA GLY A 367 2.49 -4.18 6.75
C GLY A 367 2.32 -3.26 7.96
N SER A 368 1.77 -2.05 7.79
CA SER A 368 1.50 -1.14 8.90
C SER A 368 0.44 -1.71 9.84
N TRP A 369 -0.59 -2.38 9.31
CA TRP A 369 -1.58 -3.05 10.14
C TRP A 369 -1.03 -4.32 10.78
N LEU A 370 -0.34 -5.18 10.02
CA LEU A 370 0.31 -6.40 10.56
C LEU A 370 1.25 -6.07 11.72
N SER A 371 1.98 -4.96 11.60
CA SER A 371 2.88 -4.48 12.65
C SER A 371 2.13 -4.14 13.94
N THR A 372 0.91 -3.58 13.87
CA THR A 372 0.07 -3.37 15.06
C THR A 372 -0.34 -4.67 15.76
N GLN A 373 -0.31 -5.78 15.03
CA GLN A 373 -0.61 -7.12 15.56
C GLN A 373 0.66 -7.83 16.08
N GLY A 374 1.79 -7.13 16.12
CA GLY A 374 3.07 -7.66 16.59
C GLY A 374 3.90 -8.36 15.51
N ILE A 375 3.45 -8.36 14.26
CA ILE A 375 4.16 -8.91 13.11
C ILE A 375 4.88 -7.77 12.40
N PHE A 376 6.12 -7.48 12.81
CA PHE A 376 6.91 -6.44 12.14
C PHE A 376 7.10 -6.77 10.65
N THR A 377 6.68 -5.84 9.79
CA THR A 377 6.59 -6.09 8.34
C THR A 377 7.25 -4.94 7.57
N PRO A 378 8.59 -4.97 7.41
CA PRO A 378 9.28 -4.00 6.56
C PRO A 378 8.83 -4.15 5.11
N ASN A 379 8.80 -3.03 4.40
CA ASN A 379 8.36 -2.93 3.02
C ASN A 379 9.57 -2.66 2.11
N PHE A 380 9.54 -3.20 0.87
CA PHE A 380 10.58 -2.99 -0.11
C PHE A 380 10.05 -2.91 -1.54
N PHE A 381 10.91 -2.59 -2.47
CA PHE A 381 10.62 -2.20 -3.83
C PHE A 381 9.99 -3.31 -4.71
N THR A 382 9.06 -2.94 -5.56
CA THR A 382 8.63 -3.68 -6.75
C THR A 382 9.58 -3.42 -7.92
N GLY A 383 10.19 -2.25 -7.95
CA GLY A 383 11.04 -1.74 -9.00
C GLY A 383 10.30 -0.91 -10.07
N ALA A 384 9.02 -0.60 -9.83
CA ALA A 384 8.23 0.25 -10.70
C ALA A 384 8.40 1.74 -10.36
N HIS A 385 7.78 2.60 -11.15
CA HIS A 385 7.78 4.04 -10.99
C HIS A 385 6.39 4.60 -11.24
N ASN A 386 6.11 5.77 -10.64
CA ASN A 386 4.90 6.57 -10.88
C ASN A 386 3.60 5.83 -10.56
N PHE A 387 3.54 5.15 -9.41
CA PHE A 387 2.33 4.52 -8.90
C PHE A 387 1.12 5.45 -8.98
N HIS A 388 -0.06 4.88 -9.12
CA HIS A 388 -1.35 5.58 -9.22
C HIS A 388 -1.43 6.60 -10.39
N SER A 389 -0.61 6.39 -11.45
CA SER A 389 -0.53 7.27 -12.60
C SER A 389 -0.62 6.50 -13.91
N ARG A 390 -1.13 7.15 -14.95
CA ARG A 390 -1.05 6.63 -16.34
C ARG A 390 0.39 6.52 -16.85
N CYS A 391 1.32 7.23 -16.20
CA CYS A 391 2.76 7.20 -16.49
C CYS A 391 3.50 6.13 -15.69
N GLU A 392 2.77 5.24 -15.03
CA GLU A 392 3.34 4.11 -14.32
C GLU A 392 4.09 3.19 -15.28
N PHE A 393 5.30 2.78 -14.93
CA PHE A 393 6.09 1.85 -15.71
C PHE A 393 6.93 0.93 -14.82
N LEU A 394 7.25 -0.25 -15.34
CA LEU A 394 8.01 -1.27 -14.61
C LEU A 394 9.14 -1.82 -15.46
N PRO A 395 10.42 -1.51 -15.15
CA PRO A 395 11.56 -2.11 -15.82
C PRO A 395 11.70 -3.59 -15.48
N LEU A 396 11.81 -4.46 -16.48
CA LEU A 396 11.97 -5.90 -16.27
C LEU A 396 13.23 -6.28 -15.48
N PRO A 397 14.38 -5.61 -15.65
CA PRO A 397 15.53 -5.85 -14.78
C PRO A 397 15.29 -5.49 -13.32
N SER A 398 14.47 -4.46 -13.00
CA SER A 398 14.11 -4.10 -11.63
C SER A 398 13.19 -5.14 -11.01
N LEU A 399 12.17 -5.60 -11.74
CA LEU A 399 11.30 -6.70 -11.34
C LEU A 399 12.08 -8.00 -11.10
N GLU A 400 13.08 -8.31 -11.95
CA GLU A 400 13.98 -9.44 -11.71
C GLU A 400 14.72 -9.31 -10.38
N ARG A 401 15.18 -8.10 -10.00
CA ARG A 401 15.84 -7.87 -8.72
C ARG A 401 14.89 -8.02 -7.53
N SER A 402 13.66 -7.51 -7.65
CA SER A 402 12.62 -7.71 -6.63
C SER A 402 12.39 -9.21 -6.37
N HIS A 403 12.17 -9.99 -7.42
CA HIS A 403 12.04 -11.44 -7.34
C HIS A 403 13.28 -12.11 -6.69
N GLN A 404 14.50 -11.69 -7.06
CA GLN A 404 15.72 -12.26 -6.49
C GLN A 404 15.84 -12.00 -4.98
N VAL A 405 15.43 -10.80 -4.50
CA VAL A 405 15.35 -10.48 -3.06
C VAL A 405 14.36 -11.40 -2.36
N VAL A 406 13.17 -11.60 -2.93
CA VAL A 406 12.16 -12.55 -2.40
C VAL A 406 12.76 -13.95 -2.27
N MET A 407 13.47 -14.42 -3.30
CA MET A 407 14.11 -15.74 -3.29
C MET A 407 15.18 -15.88 -2.20
N GLU A 408 16.02 -14.86 -1.98
CA GLU A 408 17.03 -14.87 -0.91
C GLU A 408 16.36 -14.89 0.47
N LEU A 409 15.28 -14.14 0.67
CA LEU A 409 14.50 -14.15 1.90
C LEU A 409 13.84 -15.52 2.15
N MET A 410 13.17 -16.10 1.13
CA MET A 410 12.50 -17.40 1.23
C MET A 410 13.48 -18.55 1.51
N ARG A 411 14.69 -18.49 0.97
CA ARG A 411 15.75 -19.47 1.23
C ARG A 411 16.35 -19.35 2.61
N GLY A 412 16.07 -18.25 3.31
CA GLY A 412 16.65 -17.99 4.62
C GLY A 412 18.15 -17.79 4.51
N ALA A 413 18.58 -16.81 3.70
CA ALA A 413 19.98 -16.49 3.44
C ALA A 413 20.81 -16.62 4.73
N SER A 414 21.74 -17.56 4.73
CA SER A 414 22.79 -17.82 5.74
C SER A 414 22.28 -18.08 7.17
N CYS A 415 21.76 -19.30 7.41
CA CYS A 415 21.86 -19.88 8.74
C CYS A 415 23.31 -20.25 9.05
#